data_88e8f9b9701eff59b26ce7d609ff5ef2
#
_entry.id   88e8f9b9701eff59b26ce7d609ff5ef2
#
_cell.length_a   1.000
_cell.length_b   1.000
_cell.length_c   1.000
_cell.angle_alpha   90.00
_cell.angle_beta   90.00
_cell.angle_gamma   90.00
#
_symmetry.space_group_name_H-M   'P 1'
#
loop_
_entity.id
_entity.type
_entity.pdbx_description
1 polymer ?
#
loop_
_entity_poly.entity_id
_entity_poly.type
_entity_poly.pdbx_seq_one_letter_code
_entity_poly.pdbx_strand_id
1 'polypeptide(L)'
;MLFRSELRGAGVPAGLRAVRLEPEEMLPAVGQAAVGIEVRAGDDRIVPVLGELDHRNTHLCVRAERAFLRAMGGGCASPVAAYAEVLGHQLRMRVVSFLGGPARRAEGRGKVTEPEQLGAQLAAVVKGG
;
A
#
# COMPACT_ATOMS: atom_id res chain seq x y z
N MET A 1 -2.46 -2.37 10.29
CA MET A 1 -3.23 -1.41 11.12
C MET A 1 -4.61 -1.93 11.55
N LEU A 2 -5.18 -2.92 10.88
CA LEU A 2 -6.40 -3.64 11.32
C LEU A 2 -6.27 -4.22 12.74
N PHE A 3 -5.14 -4.81 13.05
CA PHE A 3 -4.87 -5.39 14.37
C PHE A 3 -5.00 -4.43 15.55
N ARG A 4 -4.78 -3.14 15.36
CA ARG A 4 -4.83 -2.19 16.49
C ARG A 4 -6.25 -1.80 16.87
N SER A 5 -7.20 -1.80 15.96
CA SER A 5 -8.61 -1.51 16.23
C SER A 5 -9.33 -2.72 16.85
N GLU A 6 -9.05 -3.91 16.35
CA GLU A 6 -9.63 -5.15 16.88
C GLU A 6 -9.08 -5.48 18.27
N LEU A 7 -7.78 -5.32 18.51
CA LEU A 7 -7.16 -5.53 19.81
C LEU A 7 -7.53 -4.46 20.86
N ARG A 8 -7.91 -3.25 20.43
CA ARG A 8 -8.41 -2.21 21.36
C ARG A 8 -9.80 -2.52 21.92
N GLY A 9 -10.65 -3.22 21.15
CA GLY A 9 -12.00 -3.59 21.56
C GLY A 9 -12.08 -4.86 22.42
N ALA A 10 -11.25 -5.85 22.09
CA ALA A 10 -11.30 -7.19 22.73
C ALA A 10 -10.23 -7.40 23.81
N GLY A 11 -9.24 -6.52 23.94
CA GLY A 11 -8.08 -6.73 24.78
C GLY A 11 -7.13 -7.80 24.21
N VAL A 12 -5.88 -7.77 24.65
CA VAL A 12 -4.92 -8.85 24.36
C VAL A 12 -5.20 -9.99 25.35
N PRO A 13 -5.44 -11.24 24.88
CA PRO A 13 -5.64 -12.36 25.77
C PRO A 13 -4.51 -12.51 26.78
N ALA A 14 -4.83 -12.97 27.99
CA ALA A 14 -3.84 -13.17 29.05
C ALA A 14 -2.70 -14.08 28.55
N GLY A 15 -1.46 -13.67 28.78
CA GLY A 15 -0.27 -14.39 28.34
C GLY A 15 0.21 -14.08 26.91
N LEU A 16 -0.53 -13.25 26.15
CA LEU A 16 -0.09 -12.77 24.82
C LEU A 16 0.38 -11.32 24.91
N ARG A 17 1.31 -10.96 24.03
CA ARG A 17 1.76 -9.57 23.84
C ARG A 17 1.53 -9.16 22.39
N ALA A 18 0.90 -8.01 22.18
CA ALA A 18 0.82 -7.38 20.86
C ALA A 18 1.99 -6.42 20.70
N VAL A 19 2.79 -6.60 19.68
CA VAL A 19 3.92 -5.74 19.34
C VAL A 19 3.67 -5.16 17.94
N ARG A 20 3.76 -3.84 17.83
CA ARG A 20 3.71 -3.17 16.53
C ARG A 20 5.04 -3.38 15.83
N LEU A 21 4.99 -3.91 14.60
CA LEU A 21 6.13 -3.94 13.71
C LEU A 21 6.17 -2.67 12.87
N GLU A 22 7.34 -2.09 12.74
CA GLU A 22 7.55 -0.96 11.85
C GLU A 22 7.72 -1.45 10.39
N PRO A 23 7.42 -0.58 9.38
CA PRO A 23 7.55 -0.96 7.97
C PRO A 23 8.97 -1.38 7.56
N GLU A 24 9.98 -0.99 8.33
CA GLU A 24 11.38 -1.40 8.16
C GLU A 24 11.59 -2.88 8.47
N GLU A 25 10.82 -3.41 9.41
CA GLU A 25 10.89 -4.81 9.83
C GLU A 25 10.00 -5.68 8.93
N MET A 26 8.76 -5.21 8.68
CA MET A 26 7.80 -5.92 7.86
C MET A 26 6.94 -4.97 7.02
N LEU A 27 7.11 -5.03 5.70
CA LEU A 27 6.26 -4.28 4.78
C LEU A 27 4.82 -4.83 4.81
N PRO A 28 3.80 -3.96 4.80
CA PRO A 28 2.40 -4.38 4.70
C PRO A 28 2.07 -4.92 3.30
N ALA A 29 0.95 -5.62 3.21
CA ALA A 29 0.37 -5.96 1.91
C ALA A 29 -0.01 -4.70 1.14
N VAL A 30 -0.02 -4.81 -0.19
CA VAL A 30 -0.38 -3.71 -1.09
C VAL A 30 -1.76 -3.14 -0.77
N GLY A 31 -1.83 -1.83 -0.53
CA GLY A 31 -3.07 -1.13 -0.19
C GLY A 31 -3.65 -1.48 1.18
N GLN A 32 -2.89 -2.11 2.06
CA GLN A 32 -3.38 -2.50 3.38
C GLN A 32 -3.86 -1.30 4.20
N ALA A 33 -5.04 -1.46 4.80
CA ALA A 33 -5.73 -0.44 5.60
C ALA A 33 -6.24 0.79 4.82
N ALA A 34 -6.12 0.84 3.51
CA ALA A 34 -6.80 1.83 2.70
C ALA A 34 -8.28 1.45 2.57
N VAL A 35 -9.17 2.35 2.96
CA VAL A 35 -10.61 2.17 2.78
C VAL A 35 -10.99 2.62 1.37
N GLY A 36 -11.52 1.72 0.55
CA GLY A 36 -12.11 2.04 -0.75
C GLY A 36 -13.61 2.26 -0.61
N ILE A 37 -14.12 3.32 -1.21
CA ILE A 37 -15.56 3.61 -1.25
C ILE A 37 -15.99 3.58 -2.71
N GLU A 38 -17.00 2.78 -3.01
CA GLU A 38 -17.59 2.68 -4.34
C GLU A 38 -18.94 3.40 -4.38
N VAL A 39 -19.17 4.13 -5.46
CA VAL A 39 -20.44 4.81 -5.71
C VAL A 39 -20.88 4.59 -7.15
N ARG A 40 -22.16 4.81 -7.41
CA ARG A 40 -22.68 4.75 -8.78
C ARG A 40 -22.01 5.84 -9.63
N ALA A 41 -21.54 5.46 -10.81
CA ALA A 41 -21.04 6.43 -11.77
C ALA A 41 -22.12 7.46 -12.13
N GLY A 42 -21.73 8.74 -12.09
CA GLY A 42 -22.67 9.86 -12.40
C GLY A 42 -23.63 10.21 -11.25
N ASP A 43 -23.40 9.75 -10.03
CA ASP A 43 -24.16 10.25 -8.87
C ASP A 43 -23.57 11.59 -8.38
N ASP A 44 -24.03 12.68 -9.02
CA ASP A 44 -23.56 14.04 -8.76
C ASP A 44 -23.87 14.56 -7.34
N ARG A 45 -24.67 13.84 -6.56
CA ARG A 45 -24.98 14.18 -5.17
C ARG A 45 -23.93 13.60 -4.21
N ILE A 46 -23.48 12.38 -4.50
CA ILE A 46 -22.59 11.64 -3.58
C ILE A 46 -21.12 11.88 -3.91
N VAL A 47 -20.77 12.00 -5.18
CA VAL A 47 -19.38 12.21 -5.61
C VAL A 47 -18.69 13.40 -4.92
N PRO A 48 -19.33 14.61 -4.81
CA PRO A 48 -18.71 15.74 -4.11
C PRO A 48 -18.47 15.47 -2.62
N VAL A 49 -19.42 14.81 -1.96
CA VAL A 49 -19.30 14.45 -0.53
C VAL A 49 -18.11 13.52 -0.28
N LEU A 50 -17.92 12.55 -1.17
CA LEU A 50 -16.79 11.63 -1.07
C LEU A 50 -15.45 12.31 -1.38
N GLY A 51 -15.45 13.34 -2.21
CA GLY A 51 -14.26 14.14 -2.47
C GLY A 51 -13.67 14.80 -1.21
N GLU A 52 -14.51 15.13 -0.24
CA GLU A 52 -14.09 15.67 1.05
C GLU A 52 -13.46 14.61 1.97
N LEU A 53 -13.80 13.34 1.76
CA LEU A 53 -13.24 12.21 2.50
C LEU A 53 -11.95 11.69 1.88
N ASP A 54 -11.67 12.03 0.62
CA ASP A 54 -10.49 11.54 -0.09
C ASP A 54 -9.19 12.16 0.49
N HIS A 55 -8.44 11.33 1.20
CA HIS A 55 -7.13 11.72 1.71
C HIS A 55 -6.09 11.58 0.61
N ARG A 56 -5.81 12.69 -0.06
CA ARG A 56 -4.93 12.78 -1.24
C ARG A 56 -3.63 11.98 -1.10
N ASN A 57 -2.92 12.10 0.01
CA ASN A 57 -1.64 11.40 0.18
C ASN A 57 -1.82 9.88 0.22
N THR A 58 -2.84 9.39 0.92
CA THR A 58 -3.18 7.96 0.92
C THR A 58 -3.56 7.49 -0.48
N HIS A 59 -4.36 8.27 -1.20
CA HIS A 59 -4.75 7.97 -2.57
C HIS A 59 -3.52 7.80 -3.49
N LEU A 60 -2.57 8.73 -3.44
CA LEU A 60 -1.32 8.67 -4.22
C LEU A 60 -0.47 7.44 -3.87
N CYS A 61 -0.33 7.16 -2.58
CA CYS A 61 0.41 5.98 -2.10
C CYS A 61 -0.23 4.68 -2.62
N VAL A 62 -1.54 4.54 -2.47
CA VAL A 62 -2.27 3.34 -2.92
C VAL A 62 -2.22 3.17 -4.43
N ARG A 63 -2.25 4.26 -5.21
CA ARG A 63 -2.07 4.20 -6.67
C ARG A 63 -0.70 3.65 -7.05
N ALA A 64 0.37 4.08 -6.39
CA ALA A 64 1.72 3.57 -6.62
C ALA A 64 1.83 2.08 -6.26
N GLU A 65 1.34 1.70 -5.08
CA GLU A 65 1.35 0.32 -4.61
C GLU A 65 0.54 -0.62 -5.52
N ARG A 66 -0.66 -0.20 -5.94
CA ARG A 66 -1.48 -0.98 -6.87
C ARG A 66 -0.84 -1.10 -8.26
N ALA A 67 -0.14 -0.07 -8.72
CA ALA A 67 0.61 -0.15 -9.98
C ALA A 67 1.74 -1.17 -9.89
N PHE A 68 2.45 -1.21 -8.77
CA PHE A 68 3.43 -2.26 -8.49
C PHE A 68 2.80 -3.64 -8.55
N LEU A 69 1.70 -3.87 -7.83
CA LEU A 69 1.03 -5.18 -7.81
C LEU A 69 0.58 -5.62 -9.20
N ARG A 70 -0.04 -4.71 -9.98
CA ARG A 70 -0.43 -4.98 -11.37
C ARG A 70 0.77 -5.34 -12.23
N ALA A 71 1.85 -4.57 -12.12
CA ALA A 71 3.07 -4.83 -12.88
C ALA A 71 3.74 -6.15 -12.48
N MET A 72 3.59 -6.60 -11.23
CA MET A 72 4.02 -7.94 -10.80
C MET A 72 3.19 -9.07 -11.41
N GLY A 73 2.05 -8.75 -12.02
CA GLY A 73 1.12 -9.73 -12.58
C GLY A 73 0.30 -10.45 -11.51
N GLY A 74 0.20 -9.85 -10.33
CA GLY A 74 -0.41 -10.47 -9.17
C GLY A 74 -1.76 -9.92 -8.75
N GLY A 75 -2.45 -10.70 -7.92
CA GLY A 75 -3.64 -10.34 -7.17
C GLY A 75 -3.37 -10.45 -5.65
N CYS A 76 -4.44 -10.45 -4.85
CA CYS A 76 -4.36 -10.46 -3.39
C CYS A 76 -3.56 -11.65 -2.80
N ALA A 77 -3.43 -12.76 -3.54
CA ALA A 77 -2.67 -13.94 -3.11
C ALA A 77 -1.18 -13.89 -3.52
N SER A 78 -0.74 -12.83 -4.20
CA SER A 78 0.66 -12.74 -4.62
C SER A 78 1.57 -12.48 -3.42
N PRO A 79 2.69 -13.22 -3.28
CA PRO A 79 3.61 -13.04 -2.16
C PRO A 79 4.50 -11.81 -2.39
N VAL A 80 3.87 -10.65 -2.38
CA VAL A 80 4.53 -9.35 -2.53
C VAL A 80 4.00 -8.38 -1.48
N ALA A 81 4.83 -7.43 -1.07
CA ALA A 81 4.41 -6.35 -0.20
C ALA A 81 4.97 -5.02 -0.70
N ALA A 82 4.27 -3.95 -0.38
CA ALA A 82 4.66 -2.60 -0.75
C ALA A 82 4.17 -1.59 0.28
N TYR A 83 4.97 -0.56 0.47
CA TYR A 83 4.61 0.57 1.31
C TYR A 83 5.10 1.86 0.67
N ALA A 84 4.16 2.74 0.36
CA ALA A 84 4.45 4.07 -0.17
C ALA A 84 4.10 5.15 0.85
N GLU A 85 4.85 6.22 0.83
CA GLU A 85 4.65 7.40 1.68
C GLU A 85 4.96 8.68 0.91
N VAL A 86 4.21 9.75 1.21
CA VAL A 86 4.47 11.08 0.64
C VAL A 86 5.43 11.82 1.56
N LEU A 87 6.57 12.24 1.01
CA LEU A 87 7.60 13.04 1.68
C LEU A 87 7.75 14.38 0.95
N GLY A 88 7.05 15.39 1.41
CA GLY A 88 6.99 16.70 0.73
C GLY A 88 6.36 16.57 -0.67
N HIS A 89 7.15 16.79 -1.71
CA HIS A 89 6.70 16.70 -3.11
C HIS A 89 7.09 15.39 -3.81
N GLN A 90 7.56 14.42 -3.06
CA GLN A 90 8.01 13.13 -3.57
C GLN A 90 7.23 11.99 -2.92
N LEU A 91 7.09 10.90 -3.67
CA LEU A 91 6.74 9.59 -3.15
C LEU A 91 8.02 8.80 -2.89
N ARG A 92 8.11 8.20 -1.71
CA ARG A 92 9.05 7.14 -1.40
C ARG A 92 8.28 5.83 -1.37
N MET A 93 8.80 4.79 -1.99
CA MET A 93 8.15 3.48 -2.00
C MET A 93 9.16 2.38 -1.79
N ARG A 94 8.82 1.44 -0.93
CA ARG A 94 9.58 0.23 -0.62
C ARG A 94 8.76 -0.98 -1.02
N VAL A 95 9.40 -1.95 -1.63
CA VAL A 95 8.74 -3.16 -2.13
C VAL A 95 9.54 -4.40 -1.78
N VAL A 96 8.85 -5.51 -1.67
CA VAL A 96 9.45 -6.84 -1.59
C VAL A 96 8.65 -7.84 -2.41
N SER A 97 9.35 -8.74 -3.07
CA SER A 97 8.77 -9.88 -3.78
C SER A 97 9.42 -11.17 -3.31
N PHE A 98 8.62 -12.19 -3.05
CA PHE A 98 9.04 -13.56 -2.77
C PHE A 98 8.72 -14.49 -3.95
N LEU A 99 8.37 -13.92 -5.11
CA LEU A 99 8.11 -14.69 -6.32
C LEU A 99 9.42 -15.27 -6.86
N GLY A 100 9.41 -16.58 -7.08
CA GLY A 100 10.50 -17.29 -7.77
C GLY A 100 11.78 -17.50 -6.95
N GLY A 101 11.73 -17.37 -5.61
CA GLY A 101 12.89 -17.68 -4.78
C GLY A 101 13.14 -16.71 -3.62
N PRO A 102 14.39 -16.38 -3.31
CA PRO A 102 14.74 -15.50 -2.20
C PRO A 102 14.07 -14.14 -2.31
N ALA A 103 13.80 -13.50 -1.17
CA ALA A 103 13.21 -12.18 -1.11
C ALA A 103 14.03 -11.15 -1.91
N ARG A 104 13.40 -10.52 -2.89
CA ARG A 104 13.96 -9.40 -3.64
C ARG A 104 13.34 -8.11 -3.14
N ARG A 105 14.17 -7.16 -2.74
CA ARG A 105 13.75 -5.88 -2.19
C ARG A 105 14.21 -4.74 -3.08
N ALA A 106 13.39 -3.70 -3.18
CA ALA A 106 13.77 -2.46 -3.83
C ALA A 106 13.14 -1.27 -3.11
N GLU A 107 13.79 -0.13 -3.22
CA GLU A 107 13.29 1.16 -2.77
C GLU A 107 13.54 2.20 -3.86
N GLY A 108 12.62 3.12 -4.01
CA GLY A 108 12.75 4.22 -4.95
C GLY A 108 11.96 5.45 -4.54
N ARG A 109 12.25 6.54 -5.24
CA ARG A 109 11.54 7.80 -5.09
C ARG A 109 11.04 8.26 -6.46
N GLY A 110 9.88 8.88 -6.47
CA GLY A 110 9.26 9.42 -7.67
C GLY A 110 8.47 10.68 -7.39
N LYS A 111 7.97 11.30 -8.44
CA LYS A 111 7.10 12.47 -8.30
C LYS A 111 5.72 12.06 -7.81
N VAL A 112 5.11 12.88 -6.96
CA VAL A 112 3.71 12.68 -6.51
C VAL A 112 2.71 12.74 -7.67
N THR A 113 3.09 13.34 -8.79
CA THR A 113 2.25 13.44 -10.00
C THR A 113 2.24 12.18 -10.85
N GLU A 114 3.18 11.26 -10.61
CA GLU A 114 3.40 10.06 -11.42
C GLU A 114 3.51 8.80 -10.54
N PRO A 115 2.52 8.55 -9.64
CA PRO A 115 2.64 7.47 -8.66
C PRO A 115 2.70 6.08 -9.31
N GLU A 116 1.96 5.86 -10.39
CA GLU A 116 1.95 4.58 -11.08
C GLU A 116 3.30 4.27 -11.74
N GLN A 117 4.00 5.27 -12.22
CA GLN A 117 5.31 5.09 -12.84
C GLN A 117 6.31 4.55 -11.82
N LEU A 118 6.32 5.10 -10.60
CA LEU A 118 7.17 4.60 -9.52
C LEU A 118 6.88 3.13 -9.21
N GLY A 119 5.60 2.76 -9.09
CA GLY A 119 5.20 1.38 -8.85
C GLY A 119 5.67 0.42 -9.94
N ALA A 120 5.48 0.79 -11.21
CA ALA A 120 5.91 -0.01 -12.36
C ALA A 120 7.44 -0.14 -12.44
N GLN A 121 8.18 0.93 -12.18
CA GLN A 121 9.64 0.92 -12.16
C GLN A 121 10.19 -0.05 -11.10
N LEU A 122 9.65 0.00 -9.88
CA LEU A 122 10.09 -0.89 -8.80
C LEU A 122 9.72 -2.36 -9.08
N ALA A 123 8.61 -2.61 -9.75
CA ALA A 123 8.27 -3.96 -10.19
C ALA A 123 9.27 -4.49 -11.22
N ALA A 124 9.73 -3.66 -12.16
CA ALA A 124 10.76 -4.04 -13.12
C ALA A 124 12.08 -4.39 -12.42
N VAL A 125 12.47 -3.60 -11.41
CA VAL A 125 13.69 -3.86 -10.62
C VAL A 125 13.64 -5.22 -9.92
N VAL A 126 12.53 -5.54 -9.22
CA VAL A 126 12.44 -6.81 -8.48
C VAL A 126 12.17 -8.03 -9.37
N LYS A 127 11.74 -7.81 -10.63
CA LYS A 127 11.59 -8.88 -11.63
C LYS A 127 12.89 -9.17 -12.39
N GLY A 128 13.63 -8.12 -12.71
CA GLY A 128 14.77 -8.17 -13.65
C GLY A 128 16.10 -8.56 -13.00
N GLY A 129 16.09 -8.86 -11.70
CA GLY A 129 17.28 -9.38 -11.00
C GLY A 129 17.47 -10.88 -11.22
#